data_d389ed57b9858662ef95d2f569698e0b
#
_entry.id   d389ed57b9858662ef95d2f569698e0b
#
_cell.length_a   1.000
_cell.length_b   1.000
_cell.length_c   1.000
_cell.angle_alpha   90.00
_cell.angle_beta   90.00
_cell.angle_gamma   90.00
#
_symmetry.space_group_name_H-M   'P 1'
#
loop_
_entity.id
_entity.type
_entity.pdbx_description
1 polymer ?
#
loop_
_entity_poly.entity_id
_entity_poly.type
_entity_poly.pdbx_seq_one_letter_code
_entity_poly.pdbx_strand_id
1 'polypeptide(L)'
;MATPSTITTTRPQTEYLRHAMEDLEKQHLHYRLRILEGEQKPIATVDGKEIINLSSNNYLGLTTHPKLRRAAIDAIRKYGVGSGAVRTIVGTMKIHMDLEEQIARFKGTEACVVFQSGFTANSGTVSAILGKEDLIISDELNHASIIDGCRLSKATIKVFKHKDVADCQRILEETKDWNGHKLLITDGVFSMEGDIAPLPQLCDLAEKYNCIMMVDDAHSSGVLGRNGRGTVDHLGCHGRVDIQVGTLSKAIGSIGGYVCGSRDLIDFLYHRGRPFLFSTSHPPSVTATCQAAFELLDSEAGAKLVKRLWSNTKFFKRRLKKLGFNTGKSETPITPIIVGEAAKAFDFSRQLFDEGVLALAIGYPVVPECQARLRTIVTATHKRADLERALEIFERVGKNLAVI
;
A
#
# COMPACT_ATOMS: atom_id res chain seq x y z
N MET A 1 -12.05 -33.40 -30.28
CA MET A 1 -12.36 -32.12 -29.60
C MET A 1 -11.90 -31.03 -30.50
N ALA A 2 -12.79 -30.19 -31.03
CA ALA A 2 -12.44 -29.12 -31.96
C ALA A 2 -11.71 -28.02 -31.15
N THR A 3 -10.52 -27.63 -31.62
CA THR A 3 -9.79 -26.45 -31.14
C THR A 3 -10.69 -25.22 -31.30
N PRO A 4 -10.86 -24.38 -30.28
CA PRO A 4 -11.60 -23.14 -30.44
C PRO A 4 -10.88 -22.28 -31.50
N SER A 5 -11.61 -21.92 -32.55
CA SER A 5 -11.14 -20.96 -33.55
C SER A 5 -10.81 -19.65 -32.82
N THR A 6 -9.57 -19.25 -32.84
CA THR A 6 -9.12 -17.92 -32.38
C THR A 6 -9.76 -16.88 -33.28
N ILE A 7 -10.88 -16.29 -32.85
CA ILE A 7 -11.47 -15.14 -33.52
C ILE A 7 -10.54 -13.94 -33.24
N THR A 8 -9.51 -13.77 -34.06
CA THR A 8 -8.69 -12.55 -34.07
C THR A 8 -9.46 -11.48 -34.85
N THR A 9 -10.36 -10.78 -34.19
CA THR A 9 -10.92 -9.56 -34.71
C THR A 9 -10.19 -8.36 -34.13
N THR A 10 -8.99 -8.08 -34.59
CA THR A 10 -8.35 -6.78 -34.33
C THR A 10 -9.13 -5.75 -35.12
N ARG A 11 -9.99 -4.99 -34.45
CA ARG A 11 -10.69 -3.86 -35.08
C ARG A 11 -9.66 -2.74 -35.32
N PRO A 12 -9.72 -2.07 -36.51
CA PRO A 12 -8.75 -0.99 -36.82
C PRO A 12 -8.65 0.09 -35.75
N GLN A 13 -9.77 0.35 -35.03
CA GLN A 13 -9.85 1.37 -33.97
C GLN A 13 -8.99 1.05 -32.74
N THR A 14 -8.59 -0.19 -32.57
CA THR A 14 -7.75 -0.64 -31.43
C THR A 14 -6.32 -1.01 -31.86
N GLU A 15 -5.97 -0.83 -33.14
CA GLU A 15 -4.65 -1.19 -33.66
C GLU A 15 -3.52 -0.38 -33.00
N TYR A 16 -3.77 0.86 -32.60
CA TYR A 16 -2.80 1.68 -31.87
C TYR A 16 -2.33 1.04 -30.57
N LEU A 17 -3.16 0.20 -29.92
CA LEU A 17 -2.76 -0.53 -28.69
C LEU A 17 -1.65 -1.54 -28.96
N ARG A 18 -1.66 -2.18 -30.15
CA ARG A 18 -0.59 -3.09 -30.54
C ARG A 18 0.74 -2.34 -30.69
N HIS A 19 0.74 -1.20 -31.37
CA HIS A 19 1.93 -0.36 -31.48
C HIS A 19 2.42 0.15 -30.13
N ALA A 20 1.49 0.58 -29.24
CA ALA A 20 1.84 1.00 -27.88
C ALA A 20 2.48 -0.14 -27.07
N MET A 21 2.01 -1.39 -27.23
CA MET A 21 2.63 -2.56 -26.59
C MET A 21 4.01 -2.87 -27.14
N GLU A 22 4.19 -2.80 -28.47
CA GLU A 22 5.50 -2.96 -29.10
C GLU A 22 6.51 -1.90 -28.61
N ASP A 23 6.05 -0.67 -28.38
CA ASP A 23 6.89 0.40 -27.83
C ASP A 23 7.24 0.19 -26.36
N LEU A 24 6.32 -0.33 -25.53
CA LEU A 24 6.61 -0.74 -24.16
C LEU A 24 7.65 -1.87 -24.10
N GLU A 25 7.58 -2.83 -25.04
CA GLU A 25 8.57 -3.91 -25.15
C GLU A 25 9.96 -3.36 -25.52
N LYS A 26 10.04 -2.48 -26.53
CA LYS A 26 11.30 -1.82 -26.95
C LYS A 26 11.94 -1.00 -25.82
N GLN A 27 11.12 -0.36 -25.00
CA GLN A 27 11.56 0.43 -23.85
C GLN A 27 11.85 -0.42 -22.60
N HIS A 28 11.69 -1.73 -22.64
CA HIS A 28 11.78 -2.63 -21.48
C HIS A 28 10.80 -2.27 -20.34
N LEU A 29 9.66 -1.67 -20.66
CA LEU A 29 8.59 -1.32 -19.73
C LEU A 29 7.44 -2.33 -19.74
N HIS A 30 7.55 -3.41 -20.51
CA HIS A 30 6.56 -4.47 -20.57
C HIS A 30 6.62 -5.35 -19.31
N TYR A 31 5.49 -5.44 -18.59
CA TYR A 31 5.38 -6.29 -17.42
C TYR A 31 4.78 -7.66 -17.81
N ARG A 32 5.50 -8.73 -17.52
CA ARG A 32 4.93 -10.07 -17.50
C ARG A 32 4.35 -10.37 -16.13
N LEU A 33 3.07 -10.73 -16.05
CA LEU A 33 2.46 -11.18 -14.82
C LEU A 33 3.06 -12.53 -14.40
N ARG A 34 3.56 -12.61 -13.18
CA ARG A 34 4.04 -13.84 -12.56
C ARG A 34 2.86 -14.61 -11.98
N ILE A 35 2.82 -15.91 -12.20
CA ILE A 35 1.74 -16.77 -11.73
C ILE A 35 2.14 -17.42 -10.40
N LEU A 36 1.47 -17.02 -9.32
CA LEU A 36 1.58 -17.67 -8.01
C LEU A 36 0.70 -18.91 -8.02
N GLU A 37 1.31 -20.08 -7.86
CA GLU A 37 0.65 -21.36 -7.84
C GLU A 37 0.44 -21.84 -6.39
N GLY A 38 -0.65 -21.39 -5.76
CA GLY A 38 -0.98 -21.77 -4.39
C GLY A 38 -1.06 -20.59 -3.42
N GLU A 39 -0.60 -20.80 -2.21
CA GLU A 39 -0.75 -19.83 -1.13
C GLU A 39 0.35 -18.74 -1.15
N GLN A 40 -0.03 -17.50 -0.83
CA GLN A 40 0.91 -16.39 -0.64
C GLN A 40 1.72 -16.59 0.65
N LYS A 41 2.86 -17.24 0.55
CA LYS A 41 3.78 -17.59 1.66
C LYS A 41 5.20 -17.06 1.41
N PRO A 42 6.06 -17.06 2.45
CA PRO A 42 7.50 -16.77 2.28
C PRO A 42 8.21 -17.70 1.29
N ILE A 43 7.87 -18.97 1.30
CA ILE A 43 8.26 -19.94 0.28
C ILE A 43 7.02 -20.27 -0.52
N ALA A 44 7.07 -20.05 -1.82
CA ALA A 44 5.93 -20.20 -2.72
C ALA A 44 6.38 -20.71 -4.10
N THR A 45 5.46 -21.34 -4.83
CA THR A 45 5.69 -21.69 -6.24
C THR A 45 5.21 -20.57 -7.13
N VAL A 46 6.09 -20.05 -7.97
CA VAL A 46 5.81 -18.98 -8.93
C VAL A 46 6.37 -19.37 -10.29
N ASP A 47 5.51 -19.37 -11.32
CA ASP A 47 5.84 -19.83 -12.67
C ASP A 47 6.52 -21.22 -12.67
N GLY A 48 5.98 -22.18 -11.89
CA GLY A 48 6.49 -23.55 -11.76
C GLY A 48 7.74 -23.70 -10.89
N LYS A 49 8.25 -22.64 -10.25
CA LYS A 49 9.50 -22.64 -9.50
C LYS A 49 9.29 -22.30 -8.02
N GLU A 50 9.87 -23.09 -7.13
CA GLU A 50 9.89 -22.74 -5.70
C GLU A 50 10.84 -21.57 -5.46
N ILE A 51 10.35 -20.52 -4.81
CA ILE A 51 11.10 -19.28 -4.57
C ILE A 51 10.94 -18.78 -3.13
N ILE A 52 11.94 -18.04 -2.67
CA ILE A 52 11.85 -17.19 -1.49
C ILE A 52 11.22 -15.87 -1.93
N ASN A 53 10.00 -15.58 -1.44
CA ASN A 53 9.20 -14.43 -1.87
C ASN A 53 9.53 -13.18 -1.03
N LEU A 54 10.31 -12.28 -1.58
CA LEU A 54 10.65 -10.99 -0.98
C LEU A 54 9.91 -9.81 -1.63
N SER A 55 8.81 -10.06 -2.37
CA SER A 55 8.05 -9.00 -3.07
C SER A 55 6.63 -8.80 -2.56
N SER A 56 6.14 -9.69 -1.69
CA SER A 56 4.77 -9.62 -1.18
C SER A 56 4.59 -8.53 -0.13
N ASN A 57 3.46 -7.78 -0.21
CA ASN A 57 3.04 -6.84 0.84
C ASN A 57 2.38 -7.52 2.06
N ASN A 58 2.38 -8.84 2.13
CA ASN A 58 1.81 -9.62 3.24
C ASN A 58 2.70 -9.57 4.50
N TYR A 59 2.94 -8.37 5.04
CA TYR A 59 3.92 -8.08 6.09
C TYR A 59 3.89 -9.04 7.29
N LEU A 60 2.67 -9.39 7.73
CA LEU A 60 2.46 -10.24 8.91
C LEU A 60 2.21 -11.70 8.57
N GLY A 61 2.11 -12.05 7.27
CA GLY A 61 1.81 -13.41 6.82
C GLY A 61 0.34 -13.83 7.08
N LEU A 62 -0.57 -12.87 7.16
CA LEU A 62 -1.96 -13.12 7.55
C LEU A 62 -2.81 -13.78 6.46
N THR A 63 -2.43 -13.68 5.18
CA THR A 63 -3.17 -14.29 4.06
C THR A 63 -3.45 -15.79 4.23
N THR A 64 -2.62 -16.48 5.02
CA THR A 64 -2.74 -17.93 5.27
C THR A 64 -3.00 -18.28 6.74
N HIS A 65 -3.25 -17.26 7.58
CA HIS A 65 -3.40 -17.46 9.02
C HIS A 65 -4.67 -18.27 9.34
N PRO A 66 -4.59 -19.33 10.18
CA PRO A 66 -5.72 -20.23 10.44
C PRO A 66 -6.96 -19.53 11.00
N LYS A 67 -6.79 -18.54 11.91
CA LYS A 67 -7.89 -17.75 12.48
C LYS A 67 -8.66 -17.00 11.38
N LEU A 68 -7.97 -16.38 10.43
CA LEU A 68 -8.57 -15.62 9.34
C LEU A 68 -9.31 -16.56 8.36
N ARG A 69 -8.69 -17.68 8.04
CA ARG A 69 -9.30 -18.71 7.18
C ARG A 69 -10.60 -19.26 7.80
N ARG A 70 -10.59 -19.53 9.10
CA ARG A 70 -11.79 -20.00 9.82
C ARG A 70 -12.89 -18.93 9.78
N ALA A 71 -12.56 -17.67 10.08
CA ALA A 71 -13.53 -16.57 10.04
C ALA A 71 -14.19 -16.42 8.66
N ALA A 72 -13.42 -16.55 7.58
CA ALA A 72 -13.94 -16.49 6.21
C ALA A 72 -14.95 -17.64 5.94
N ILE A 73 -14.60 -18.88 6.30
CA ILE A 73 -15.46 -20.07 6.10
C ILE A 73 -16.76 -19.92 6.90
N ASP A 74 -16.67 -19.52 8.15
CA ASP A 74 -17.84 -19.38 9.03
C ASP A 74 -18.77 -18.24 8.56
N ALA A 75 -18.19 -17.16 8.03
CA ALA A 75 -18.97 -16.07 7.42
C ALA A 75 -19.72 -16.52 6.15
N ILE A 76 -19.09 -17.32 5.29
CA ILE A 76 -19.77 -17.90 4.11
C ILE A 76 -20.96 -18.77 4.54
N ARG A 77 -20.78 -19.61 5.55
CA ARG A 77 -21.86 -20.47 6.07
C ARG A 77 -23.02 -19.67 6.64
N LYS A 78 -22.74 -18.55 7.32
CA LYS A 78 -23.73 -17.74 8.01
C LYS A 78 -24.46 -16.75 7.10
N TYR A 79 -23.72 -16.11 6.19
CA TYR A 79 -24.21 -14.95 5.43
C TYR A 79 -24.27 -15.19 3.91
N GLY A 80 -23.75 -16.31 3.42
CA GLY A 80 -23.59 -16.57 1.99
C GLY A 80 -22.30 -15.94 1.42
N VAL A 81 -22.20 -15.95 0.08
CA VAL A 81 -20.96 -15.61 -0.64
C VAL A 81 -20.78 -14.11 -0.82
N GLY A 82 -21.86 -13.36 -1.03
CA GLY A 82 -21.81 -11.94 -1.36
C GLY A 82 -22.91 -11.13 -0.68
N SER A 83 -22.80 -9.80 -0.75
CA SER A 83 -23.78 -8.87 -0.18
C SER A 83 -24.94 -8.51 -1.14
N GLY A 84 -24.72 -8.68 -2.44
CA GLY A 84 -25.75 -8.52 -3.49
C GLY A 84 -26.17 -7.09 -3.81
N ALA A 85 -25.62 -6.06 -3.13
CA ALA A 85 -26.00 -4.67 -3.35
C ALA A 85 -24.90 -3.68 -2.88
N VAL A 86 -25.04 -2.42 -3.26
CA VAL A 86 -24.27 -1.31 -2.71
C VAL A 86 -24.71 -0.98 -1.29
N ARG A 87 -23.82 -0.37 -0.49
CA ARG A 87 -24.03 -0.09 0.93
C ARG A 87 -25.33 0.70 1.19
N THR A 88 -25.64 1.66 0.38
CA THR A 88 -26.77 2.61 0.55
C THR A 88 -28.14 2.05 0.17
N ILE A 89 -28.23 0.94 -0.55
CA ILE A 89 -29.52 0.34 -0.92
C ILE A 89 -29.90 -0.77 0.08
N VAL A 90 -29.22 -1.91 0.04
CA VAL A 90 -29.46 -3.03 0.98
C VAL A 90 -28.20 -3.84 1.24
N GLY A 91 -27.05 -3.37 0.75
CA GLY A 91 -25.76 -4.05 0.89
C GLY A 91 -25.05 -3.80 2.22
N THR A 92 -25.60 -2.98 3.13
CA THR A 92 -25.03 -2.80 4.47
C THR A 92 -25.51 -3.94 5.37
N MET A 93 -24.62 -4.87 5.66
CA MET A 93 -24.85 -5.92 6.63
C MET A 93 -24.26 -5.52 8.00
N LYS A 94 -24.79 -6.12 9.08
CA LYS A 94 -24.28 -5.84 10.45
C LYS A 94 -22.75 -6.02 10.53
N ILE A 95 -22.20 -7.04 9.92
CA ILE A 95 -20.76 -7.34 9.92
C ILE A 95 -19.91 -6.20 9.30
N HIS A 96 -20.45 -5.43 8.34
CA HIS A 96 -19.77 -4.26 7.81
C HIS A 96 -19.63 -3.15 8.86
N MET A 97 -20.73 -2.86 9.57
CA MET A 97 -20.75 -1.84 10.63
C MET A 97 -19.83 -2.24 11.78
N ASP A 98 -19.86 -3.51 12.18
CA ASP A 98 -18.98 -4.04 13.23
C ASP A 98 -17.48 -3.92 12.87
N LEU A 99 -17.13 -4.15 11.59
CA LEU A 99 -15.76 -3.94 11.10
C LEU A 99 -15.36 -2.46 11.15
N GLU A 100 -16.20 -1.56 10.66
CA GLU A 100 -15.94 -0.12 10.66
C GLU A 100 -15.73 0.42 12.07
N GLU A 101 -16.58 0.00 13.02
CA GLU A 101 -16.43 0.34 14.43
C GLU A 101 -15.13 -0.22 15.04
N GLN A 102 -14.77 -1.45 14.69
CA GLN A 102 -13.51 -2.08 15.13
C GLN A 102 -12.27 -1.34 14.60
N ILE A 103 -12.28 -0.93 13.33
CA ILE A 103 -11.17 -0.17 12.73
C ILE A 103 -11.07 1.20 13.39
N ALA A 104 -12.19 1.92 13.61
CA ALA A 104 -12.21 3.20 14.28
C ALA A 104 -11.55 3.12 15.68
N ARG A 105 -11.95 2.12 16.50
CA ARG A 105 -11.32 1.87 17.80
C ARG A 105 -9.82 1.55 17.68
N PHE A 106 -9.43 0.73 16.70
CA PHE A 106 -8.03 0.38 16.48
C PHE A 106 -7.18 1.59 16.10
N LYS A 107 -7.72 2.50 15.28
CA LYS A 107 -7.03 3.72 14.83
C LYS A 107 -7.15 4.88 15.82
N GLY A 108 -8.01 4.77 16.84
CA GLY A 108 -8.23 5.83 17.84
C GLY A 108 -8.98 7.03 17.25
N THR A 109 -9.99 6.79 16.42
CA THR A 109 -10.85 7.80 15.79
C THR A 109 -12.33 7.59 16.14
N GLU A 110 -13.19 8.58 15.88
CA GLU A 110 -14.62 8.50 16.19
C GLU A 110 -15.35 7.50 15.30
N ALA A 111 -14.98 7.45 14.01
CA ALA A 111 -15.65 6.62 13.02
C ALA A 111 -14.73 6.15 11.91
N CYS A 112 -15.24 5.18 11.12
CA CYS A 112 -14.55 4.62 9.97
C CYS A 112 -15.57 4.27 8.87
N VAL A 113 -15.15 4.35 7.62
CA VAL A 113 -15.86 3.80 6.44
C VAL A 113 -14.91 2.91 5.64
N VAL A 114 -15.43 1.76 5.17
CA VAL A 114 -14.67 0.81 4.36
C VAL A 114 -14.98 0.96 2.88
N PHE A 115 -13.93 1.02 2.05
CA PHE A 115 -13.94 1.09 0.59
C PHE A 115 -13.38 -0.21 -0.02
N GLN A 116 -13.65 -0.45 -1.31
CA GLN A 116 -13.21 -1.66 -2.03
C GLN A 116 -11.70 -1.82 -2.15
N SER A 117 -10.96 -0.72 -2.02
CA SER A 117 -9.48 -0.72 -2.03
C SER A 117 -8.93 0.54 -1.36
N GLY A 118 -7.65 0.55 -1.00
CA GLY A 118 -6.95 1.78 -0.59
C GLY A 118 -6.96 2.84 -1.69
N PHE A 119 -6.90 2.41 -2.97
CA PHE A 119 -7.01 3.32 -4.10
C PHE A 119 -8.34 4.07 -4.10
N THR A 120 -9.46 3.35 -3.96
CA THR A 120 -10.79 3.96 -3.92
C THR A 120 -11.06 4.75 -2.63
N ALA A 121 -10.40 4.40 -1.52
CA ALA A 121 -10.45 5.18 -0.28
C ALA A 121 -9.83 6.57 -0.49
N ASN A 122 -8.61 6.66 -1.05
CA ASN A 122 -7.96 7.94 -1.36
C ASN A 122 -8.75 8.74 -2.40
N SER A 123 -9.00 8.16 -3.57
CA SER A 123 -9.65 8.87 -4.67
C SER A 123 -11.08 9.31 -4.30
N GLY A 124 -11.82 8.47 -3.57
CA GLY A 124 -13.16 8.77 -3.10
C GLY A 124 -13.21 9.85 -2.04
N THR A 125 -12.26 9.86 -1.11
CA THR A 125 -12.22 10.85 -0.02
C THR A 125 -11.83 12.23 -0.54
N VAL A 126 -10.67 12.34 -1.20
CA VAL A 126 -10.17 13.63 -1.67
C VAL A 126 -11.16 14.30 -2.64
N SER A 127 -11.69 13.53 -3.59
CA SER A 127 -12.66 14.07 -4.56
C SER A 127 -14.04 14.34 -3.98
N ALA A 128 -14.38 13.82 -2.80
CA ALA A 128 -15.65 14.11 -2.14
C ALA A 128 -15.59 15.39 -1.29
N ILE A 129 -14.47 15.64 -0.60
CA ILE A 129 -14.35 16.72 0.38
C ILE A 129 -13.82 18.04 -0.21
N LEU A 130 -13.18 17.98 -1.40
CA LEU A 130 -12.58 19.15 -2.03
C LEU A 130 -13.13 19.40 -3.44
N GLY A 131 -13.12 20.67 -3.85
CA GLY A 131 -13.57 21.12 -5.14
C GLY A 131 -12.67 22.18 -5.77
N LYS A 132 -13.14 22.82 -6.83
CA LYS A 132 -12.37 23.76 -7.66
C LYS A 132 -11.78 24.94 -6.89
N GLU A 133 -12.45 25.40 -5.84
CA GLU A 133 -12.03 26.57 -5.06
C GLU A 133 -11.00 26.23 -3.97
N ASP A 134 -10.70 24.95 -3.79
CA ASP A 134 -9.87 24.45 -2.71
C ASP A 134 -8.40 24.24 -3.15
N LEU A 135 -7.53 24.05 -2.17
CA LEU A 135 -6.10 23.87 -2.35
C LEU A 135 -5.63 22.55 -1.73
N ILE A 136 -4.79 21.81 -2.46
CA ILE A 136 -4.11 20.61 -1.97
C ILE A 136 -2.62 20.84 -1.96
N ILE A 137 -1.96 20.54 -0.84
CA ILE A 137 -0.52 20.54 -0.67
C ILE A 137 -0.10 19.07 -0.49
N SER A 138 0.63 18.52 -1.45
CA SER A 138 0.95 17.09 -1.56
C SER A 138 2.44 16.85 -1.60
N ASP A 139 2.93 15.81 -0.88
CA ASP A 139 4.31 15.33 -1.06
C ASP A 139 4.49 14.78 -2.49
N GLU A 140 5.66 15.04 -3.11
CA GLU A 140 5.95 14.65 -4.50
C GLU A 140 5.98 13.14 -4.75
N LEU A 141 6.26 12.33 -3.71
CA LEU A 141 6.31 10.87 -3.79
C LEU A 141 5.06 10.17 -3.29
N ASN A 142 3.98 10.90 -3.06
CA ASN A 142 2.70 10.32 -2.69
C ASN A 142 2.22 9.28 -3.71
N HIS A 143 1.53 8.25 -3.20
CA HIS A 143 1.01 7.15 -4.00
C HIS A 143 0.07 7.63 -5.12
N ALA A 144 0.08 6.92 -6.26
CA ALA A 144 -0.75 7.23 -7.44
C ALA A 144 -2.24 7.44 -7.11
N SER A 145 -2.80 6.71 -6.14
CA SER A 145 -4.20 6.88 -5.71
C SER A 145 -4.48 8.24 -5.07
N ILE A 146 -3.49 8.82 -4.38
CA ILE A 146 -3.56 10.18 -3.84
C ILE A 146 -3.50 11.17 -5.00
N ILE A 147 -2.54 11.02 -5.90
CA ILE A 147 -2.38 11.89 -7.08
C ILE A 147 -3.66 11.91 -7.91
N ASP A 148 -4.24 10.74 -8.19
CA ASP A 148 -5.48 10.66 -8.98
C ASP A 148 -6.69 11.20 -8.20
N GLY A 149 -6.76 10.98 -6.88
CA GLY A 149 -7.76 11.59 -6.03
C GLY A 149 -7.71 13.12 -6.04
N CYS A 150 -6.50 13.68 -5.96
CA CYS A 150 -6.26 15.12 -6.08
C CYS A 150 -6.72 15.67 -7.44
N ARG A 151 -6.38 14.99 -8.54
CA ARG A 151 -6.83 15.39 -9.89
C ARG A 151 -8.36 15.34 -10.04
N LEU A 152 -8.98 14.30 -9.50
CA LEU A 152 -10.45 14.14 -9.55
C LEU A 152 -11.20 15.22 -8.78
N SER A 153 -10.63 15.79 -7.72
CA SER A 153 -11.25 16.88 -6.94
C SER A 153 -11.39 18.18 -7.72
N LYS A 154 -10.53 18.38 -8.74
CA LYS A 154 -10.36 19.63 -9.51
C LYS A 154 -9.82 20.80 -8.67
N ALA A 155 -9.41 20.58 -7.44
CA ALA A 155 -8.75 21.57 -6.60
C ALA A 155 -7.38 21.98 -7.21
N THR A 156 -6.88 23.14 -6.81
CA THR A 156 -5.52 23.55 -7.13
C THR A 156 -4.53 22.68 -6.37
N ILE A 157 -3.56 22.08 -7.08
CA ILE A 157 -2.58 21.19 -6.48
C ILE A 157 -1.21 21.89 -6.45
N LYS A 158 -0.60 21.94 -5.27
CA LYS A 158 0.78 22.36 -5.04
C LYS A 158 1.55 21.16 -4.50
N VAL A 159 2.74 20.90 -5.07
CA VAL A 159 3.56 19.75 -4.69
C VAL A 159 4.82 20.27 -3.99
N PHE A 160 5.12 19.77 -2.80
CA PHE A 160 6.37 20.03 -2.11
C PHE A 160 7.34 18.86 -2.27
N LYS A 161 8.64 19.17 -2.20
CA LYS A 161 9.71 18.18 -2.32
C LYS A 161 9.62 17.14 -1.22
N HIS A 162 9.91 15.89 -1.57
CA HIS A 162 9.78 14.74 -0.68
C HIS A 162 10.37 15.00 0.72
N LYS A 163 9.49 14.93 1.73
CA LYS A 163 9.79 15.13 3.16
C LYS A 163 10.43 16.49 3.49
N ASP A 164 10.43 17.45 2.58
CA ASP A 164 11.00 18.77 2.80
C ASP A 164 9.96 19.70 3.50
N VAL A 165 10.04 19.73 4.83
CA VAL A 165 9.17 20.56 5.67
C VAL A 165 9.32 22.05 5.37
N ALA A 166 10.54 22.50 5.00
CA ALA A 166 10.78 23.90 4.67
C ALA A 166 10.12 24.29 3.34
N ASP A 167 10.17 23.43 2.32
CA ASP A 167 9.49 23.65 1.05
C ASP A 167 7.95 23.61 1.22
N CYS A 168 7.43 22.68 2.05
CA CYS A 168 6.03 22.67 2.43
C CYS A 168 5.60 23.98 3.11
N GLN A 169 6.38 24.46 4.07
CA GLN A 169 6.12 25.73 4.75
C GLN A 169 6.14 26.92 3.78
N ARG A 170 7.08 26.96 2.86
CA ARG A 170 7.15 28.01 1.82
C ARG A 170 5.86 28.06 0.99
N ILE A 171 5.38 26.90 0.53
CA ILE A 171 4.12 26.80 -0.25
C ILE A 171 2.93 27.28 0.58
N LEU A 172 2.85 26.87 1.85
CA LEU A 172 1.78 27.26 2.76
C LEU A 172 1.80 28.78 3.06
N GLU A 173 2.98 29.39 3.18
CA GLU A 173 3.10 30.85 3.35
C GLU A 173 2.67 31.62 2.10
N GLU A 174 3.05 31.16 0.91
CA GLU A 174 2.61 31.71 -0.37
C GLU A 174 1.11 31.61 -0.59
N THR A 175 0.46 30.67 0.06
CA THR A 175 -0.99 30.38 -0.07
C THR A 175 -1.77 30.62 1.22
N LYS A 176 -1.23 31.38 2.16
CA LYS A 176 -1.87 31.62 3.47
C LYS A 176 -3.26 32.26 3.36
N ASP A 177 -3.42 33.18 2.40
CA ASP A 177 -4.66 33.92 2.18
C ASP A 177 -5.62 33.21 1.22
N TRP A 178 -5.44 31.89 1.01
CA TRP A 178 -6.36 31.10 0.17
C TRP A 178 -7.75 31.05 0.78
N ASN A 179 -8.78 31.41 0.00
CA ASN A 179 -10.15 31.52 0.49
C ASN A 179 -10.91 30.19 0.60
N GLY A 180 -10.44 29.12 -0.06
CA GLY A 180 -11.03 27.76 0.00
C GLY A 180 -10.46 26.93 1.15
N HIS A 181 -10.91 25.69 1.25
CA HIS A 181 -10.32 24.72 2.15
C HIS A 181 -8.90 24.34 1.68
N LYS A 182 -8.04 24.00 2.63
CA LYS A 182 -6.68 23.53 2.36
C LYS A 182 -6.51 22.11 2.90
N LEU A 183 -5.99 21.22 2.07
CA LEU A 183 -5.61 19.85 2.45
C LEU A 183 -4.09 19.70 2.38
N LEU A 184 -3.47 19.30 3.49
CA LEU A 184 -2.09 18.81 3.51
C LEU A 184 -2.11 17.28 3.58
N ILE A 185 -1.55 16.62 2.56
CA ILE A 185 -1.65 15.18 2.40
C ILE A 185 -0.28 14.53 2.15
N THR A 186 -0.03 13.40 2.83
CA THR A 186 1.19 12.61 2.70
C THR A 186 0.93 11.12 2.89
N ASP A 187 1.75 10.27 2.23
CA ASP A 187 1.92 8.89 2.70
C ASP A 187 2.57 8.88 4.09
N GLY A 188 2.17 8.00 4.97
CA GLY A 188 2.84 7.77 6.25
C GLY A 188 4.14 7.01 6.09
N VAL A 189 4.15 6.04 5.16
CA VAL A 189 5.32 5.26 4.72
C VAL A 189 5.32 5.21 3.20
N PHE A 190 6.39 5.72 2.59
CA PHE A 190 6.52 5.76 1.14
C PHE A 190 6.92 4.40 0.57
N SER A 191 6.14 3.93 -0.39
CA SER A 191 6.16 2.53 -0.85
C SER A 191 7.43 2.12 -1.59
N MET A 192 8.16 3.07 -2.18
CA MET A 192 9.36 2.80 -2.99
C MET A 192 10.66 3.07 -2.20
N GLU A 193 10.63 4.01 -1.27
CA GLU A 193 11.75 4.42 -0.41
C GLU A 193 11.78 3.60 0.88
N GLY A 194 10.61 3.29 1.43
CA GLY A 194 10.48 2.63 2.73
C GLY A 194 10.82 3.54 3.90
N ASP A 195 10.81 4.85 3.70
CA ASP A 195 11.02 5.85 4.74
C ASP A 195 9.68 6.36 5.30
N ILE A 196 9.74 7.13 6.38
CA ILE A 196 8.57 7.60 7.15
C ILE A 196 8.43 9.11 6.97
N ALA A 197 7.20 9.59 6.79
CA ALA A 197 6.90 11.02 6.71
C ALA A 197 7.28 11.77 8.01
N PRO A 198 7.71 13.03 7.94
CA PRO A 198 7.94 13.89 9.09
C PRO A 198 6.60 14.41 9.65
N LEU A 199 5.71 13.48 10.04
CA LEU A 199 4.31 13.76 10.37
C LEU A 199 4.13 14.79 11.49
N PRO A 200 4.92 14.80 12.61
CA PRO A 200 4.77 15.83 13.63
C PRO A 200 4.95 17.23 13.09
N GLN A 201 5.98 17.46 12.26
CA GLN A 201 6.26 18.77 11.67
C GLN A 201 5.20 19.17 10.63
N LEU A 202 4.66 18.20 9.86
CA LEU A 202 3.55 18.45 8.93
C LEU A 202 2.26 18.80 9.69
N CYS A 203 2.01 18.16 10.85
CA CYS A 203 0.90 18.54 11.72
C CYS A 203 1.07 19.98 12.28
N ASP A 204 2.28 20.37 12.69
CA ASP A 204 2.57 21.76 13.13
C ASP A 204 2.22 22.78 12.03
N LEU A 205 2.56 22.45 10.78
CA LEU A 205 2.22 23.29 9.64
C LEU A 205 0.72 23.28 9.34
N ALA A 206 0.07 22.11 9.38
CA ALA A 206 -1.37 22.01 9.14
C ALA A 206 -2.17 22.86 10.14
N GLU A 207 -1.83 22.79 11.42
CA GLU A 207 -2.44 23.59 12.50
C GLU A 207 -2.18 25.10 12.27
N LYS A 208 -0.93 25.49 12.02
CA LYS A 208 -0.54 26.88 11.80
C LYS A 208 -1.26 27.54 10.63
N TYR A 209 -1.47 26.80 9.53
CA TYR A 209 -2.04 27.35 8.30
C TYR A 209 -3.50 26.93 8.06
N ASN A 210 -4.14 26.35 9.07
CA ASN A 210 -5.54 25.90 9.04
C ASN A 210 -5.80 24.95 7.85
N CYS A 211 -5.02 23.87 7.76
CA CYS A 211 -5.19 22.82 6.76
C CYS A 211 -5.81 21.57 7.38
N ILE A 212 -6.66 20.89 6.63
CA ILE A 212 -7.06 19.51 6.92
C ILE A 212 -5.80 18.63 6.77
N MET A 213 -5.45 17.84 7.79
CA MET A 213 -4.29 16.93 7.73
C MET A 213 -4.75 15.52 7.39
N MET A 214 -4.22 14.97 6.28
CA MET A 214 -4.53 13.61 5.82
C MET A 214 -3.27 12.77 5.68
N VAL A 215 -3.30 11.54 6.21
CA VAL A 215 -2.21 10.57 6.09
C VAL A 215 -2.70 9.25 5.49
N ASP A 216 -1.95 8.70 4.52
CA ASP A 216 -2.15 7.35 4.02
C ASP A 216 -1.25 6.35 4.76
N ASP A 217 -1.84 5.53 5.58
CA ASP A 217 -1.22 4.49 6.40
C ASP A 217 -1.21 3.10 5.72
N ALA A 218 -1.33 3.02 4.39
CA ALA A 218 -1.41 1.76 3.68
C ALA A 218 -0.18 0.85 3.88
N HIS A 219 0.99 1.41 4.11
CA HIS A 219 2.23 0.68 4.41
C HIS A 219 2.64 0.71 5.88
N SER A 220 1.92 1.41 6.73
CA SER A 220 2.20 1.53 8.16
C SER A 220 1.20 0.80 9.04
N SER A 221 -0.07 0.66 8.64
CA SER A 221 -1.05 -0.16 9.37
C SER A 221 -0.62 -1.62 9.40
N GLY A 222 -0.55 -2.20 10.59
CA GLY A 222 0.01 -3.53 10.86
C GLY A 222 1.55 -3.56 10.94
N VAL A 223 2.25 -2.42 10.80
CA VAL A 223 3.72 -2.35 10.72
C VAL A 223 4.31 -1.41 11.77
N LEU A 224 3.81 -0.18 11.86
CA LEU A 224 4.29 0.87 12.76
C LEU A 224 3.36 1.07 13.96
N GLY A 225 3.91 1.64 15.01
CA GLY A 225 3.16 1.98 16.21
C GLY A 225 2.82 0.78 17.09
N ARG A 226 2.13 1.03 18.18
CA ARG A 226 1.72 0.00 19.14
C ARG A 226 0.79 -1.00 18.45
N ASN A 227 1.20 -2.26 18.40
CA ASN A 227 0.46 -3.34 17.74
C ASN A 227 0.12 -3.05 16.26
N GLY A 228 0.91 -2.21 15.59
CA GLY A 228 0.68 -1.88 14.18
C GLY A 228 -0.43 -0.86 13.93
N ARG A 229 -0.68 0.09 14.87
CA ARG A 229 -1.72 1.13 14.70
C ARG A 229 -1.41 2.16 13.62
N GLY A 230 -0.21 2.19 13.09
CA GLY A 230 0.19 3.05 11.98
C GLY A 230 1.06 4.23 12.38
N THR A 231 1.26 5.15 11.44
CA THR A 231 2.19 6.28 11.57
C THR A 231 1.74 7.27 12.63
N VAL A 232 0.44 7.53 12.76
CA VAL A 232 -0.13 8.46 13.75
C VAL A 232 0.20 8.01 15.17
N ASP A 233 0.02 6.71 15.48
CA ASP A 233 0.39 6.14 16.78
C ASP A 233 1.91 6.09 16.98
N HIS A 234 2.65 5.74 15.92
CA HIS A 234 4.12 5.63 15.96
C HIS A 234 4.80 6.95 16.32
N LEU A 235 4.29 8.06 15.79
CA LEU A 235 4.86 9.41 15.95
C LEU A 235 4.11 10.27 16.98
N GLY A 236 3.12 9.71 17.70
CA GLY A 236 2.40 10.42 18.74
C GLY A 236 1.51 11.56 18.25
N CYS A 237 0.98 11.47 17.04
CA CYS A 237 0.17 12.52 16.39
C CYS A 237 -1.34 12.30 16.56
N HIS A 238 -1.79 11.55 17.56
CA HIS A 238 -3.22 11.38 17.85
C HIS A 238 -3.90 12.73 18.11
N GLY A 239 -5.08 12.93 17.51
CA GLY A 239 -5.86 14.16 17.59
C GLY A 239 -5.34 15.31 16.72
N ARG A 240 -4.27 15.10 15.94
CA ARG A 240 -3.66 16.11 15.04
C ARG A 240 -3.82 15.76 13.56
N VAL A 241 -4.33 14.58 13.25
CA VAL A 241 -4.58 14.10 11.89
C VAL A 241 -6.08 13.89 11.73
N ASP A 242 -6.67 14.64 10.82
CA ASP A 242 -8.13 14.63 10.60
C ASP A 242 -8.60 13.40 9.83
N ILE A 243 -7.79 12.92 8.88
CA ILE A 243 -8.12 11.84 7.97
C ILE A 243 -7.00 10.80 7.95
N GLN A 244 -7.29 9.59 8.42
CA GLN A 244 -6.38 8.46 8.34
C GLN A 244 -6.91 7.46 7.32
N VAL A 245 -6.21 7.30 6.21
CA VAL A 245 -6.51 6.28 5.20
C VAL A 245 -5.64 5.05 5.43
N GLY A 246 -6.14 3.88 5.06
CA GLY A 246 -5.34 2.66 5.08
C GLY A 246 -5.88 1.60 4.14
N THR A 247 -5.19 0.47 4.08
CA THR A 247 -5.59 -0.66 3.24
C THR A 247 -5.75 -1.94 4.04
N LEU A 248 -6.69 -2.76 3.61
CA LEU A 248 -6.93 -4.11 4.12
C LEU A 248 -6.18 -5.18 3.31
N SER A 249 -5.47 -4.78 2.23
CA SER A 249 -4.87 -5.69 1.26
C SER A 249 -3.36 -5.97 1.47
N LYS A 250 -2.76 -5.40 2.51
CA LYS A 250 -1.33 -5.60 2.81
C LYS A 250 -1.13 -6.36 4.13
N ALA A 251 -0.77 -5.70 5.23
CA ALA A 251 -0.55 -6.36 6.52
C ALA A 251 -1.80 -7.09 7.05
N ILE A 252 -2.99 -6.60 6.75
CA ILE A 252 -4.27 -7.22 7.14
C ILE A 252 -4.54 -8.52 6.35
N GLY A 253 -3.95 -8.68 5.17
CA GLY A 253 -3.94 -9.92 4.40
C GLY A 253 -5.26 -10.26 3.69
N SER A 254 -6.13 -9.27 3.43
CA SER A 254 -7.41 -9.44 2.74
C SER A 254 -7.53 -8.50 1.53
N ILE A 255 -8.64 -7.83 1.36
CA ILE A 255 -8.85 -6.80 0.33
C ILE A 255 -9.72 -5.67 0.89
N GLY A 256 -9.49 -4.45 0.42
CA GLY A 256 -10.24 -3.26 0.78
C GLY A 256 -9.35 -2.09 1.15
N GLY A 257 -9.98 -0.98 1.45
CA GLY A 257 -9.40 0.21 2.05
C GLY A 257 -10.33 0.76 3.12
N TYR A 258 -9.86 1.70 3.90
CA TYR A 258 -10.67 2.37 4.90
C TYR A 258 -10.25 3.82 5.08
N VAL A 259 -11.20 4.62 5.56
CA VAL A 259 -10.97 6.00 5.98
C VAL A 259 -11.49 6.15 7.40
N CYS A 260 -10.66 6.69 8.28
CA CYS A 260 -10.97 6.96 9.67
C CYS A 260 -10.87 8.47 9.95
N GLY A 261 -11.76 8.99 10.79
CA GLY A 261 -11.77 10.38 11.20
C GLY A 261 -12.95 10.71 12.10
N SER A 262 -13.43 11.96 12.03
CA SER A 262 -14.61 12.38 12.76
C SER A 262 -15.89 11.71 12.24
N ARG A 263 -16.94 11.67 13.06
CA ARG A 263 -18.25 11.16 12.66
C ARG A 263 -18.80 11.92 11.45
N ASP A 264 -18.69 13.24 11.47
CA ASP A 264 -19.19 14.10 10.39
C ASP A 264 -18.48 13.82 9.05
N LEU A 265 -17.17 13.59 9.07
CA LEU A 265 -16.42 13.18 7.87
C LEU A 265 -16.96 11.86 7.32
N ILE A 266 -17.14 10.85 8.17
CA ILE A 266 -17.57 9.53 7.72
C ILE A 266 -19.02 9.57 7.21
N ASP A 267 -19.90 10.27 7.90
CA ASP A 267 -21.28 10.46 7.45
C ASP A 267 -21.32 11.23 6.11
N PHE A 268 -20.46 12.24 5.93
CA PHE A 268 -20.33 12.93 4.64
C PHE A 268 -19.88 11.99 3.52
N LEU A 269 -18.89 11.11 3.79
CA LEU A 269 -18.43 10.14 2.82
C LEU A 269 -19.48 9.09 2.45
N TYR A 270 -20.38 8.71 3.36
CA TYR A 270 -21.53 7.86 3.04
C TYR A 270 -22.46 8.49 2.00
N HIS A 271 -22.49 9.83 1.91
CA HIS A 271 -23.36 10.56 1.00
C HIS A 271 -22.67 11.05 -0.27
N ARG A 272 -21.34 11.21 -0.25
CA ARG A 272 -20.57 11.85 -1.33
C ARG A 272 -19.42 11.03 -1.88
N GLY A 273 -18.95 10.01 -1.17
CA GLY A 273 -17.86 9.13 -1.61
C GLY A 273 -18.31 8.23 -2.77
N ARG A 274 -18.12 8.68 -4.00
CA ARG A 274 -18.61 7.99 -5.21
C ARG A 274 -18.19 6.51 -5.29
N PRO A 275 -16.94 6.09 -5.02
CA PRO A 275 -16.58 4.68 -5.01
C PRO A 275 -17.34 3.85 -3.98
N PHE A 276 -17.69 4.43 -2.83
CA PHE A 276 -18.54 3.80 -1.82
C PHE A 276 -19.98 3.68 -2.30
N LEU A 277 -20.54 4.74 -2.84
CA LEU A 277 -21.95 4.82 -3.27
C LEU A 277 -22.27 3.86 -4.44
N PHE A 278 -21.32 3.68 -5.36
CA PHE A 278 -21.55 3.02 -6.64
C PHE A 278 -20.78 1.69 -6.79
N SER A 279 -20.29 1.13 -5.67
CA SER A 279 -19.68 -0.20 -5.66
C SER A 279 -20.39 -1.13 -4.69
N THR A 280 -20.61 -2.37 -5.10
CA THR A 280 -21.11 -3.44 -4.22
C THR A 280 -20.27 -3.56 -2.96
N SER A 281 -20.90 -3.73 -1.81
CA SER A 281 -20.21 -3.90 -0.53
C SER A 281 -19.39 -5.20 -0.49
N HIS A 282 -18.43 -5.26 0.41
CA HIS A 282 -17.55 -6.42 0.55
C HIS A 282 -18.34 -7.71 0.82
N PRO A 283 -17.90 -8.85 0.26
CA PRO A 283 -18.39 -10.15 0.68
C PRO A 283 -18.23 -10.36 2.20
N PRO A 284 -19.18 -11.02 2.86
CA PRO A 284 -19.09 -11.29 4.29
C PRO A 284 -17.81 -12.02 4.71
N SER A 285 -17.29 -12.91 3.86
CA SER A 285 -16.02 -13.61 4.10
C SER A 285 -14.83 -12.68 4.17
N VAL A 286 -14.77 -11.67 3.31
CA VAL A 286 -13.72 -10.61 3.32
C VAL A 286 -13.84 -9.79 4.60
N THR A 287 -15.04 -9.37 4.94
CA THR A 287 -15.32 -8.56 6.13
C THR A 287 -14.93 -9.30 7.41
N ALA A 288 -15.33 -10.56 7.55
CA ALA A 288 -14.97 -11.41 8.70
C ALA A 288 -13.46 -11.66 8.79
N THR A 289 -12.80 -11.84 7.64
CA THR A 289 -11.33 -11.96 7.59
C THR A 289 -10.66 -10.72 8.15
N CYS A 290 -11.11 -9.53 7.76
CA CYS A 290 -10.59 -8.27 8.26
C CYS A 290 -10.84 -8.12 9.77
N GLN A 291 -12.04 -8.44 10.26
CA GLN A 291 -12.34 -8.43 11.69
C GLN A 291 -11.38 -9.33 12.48
N ALA A 292 -11.20 -10.57 12.03
CA ALA A 292 -10.28 -11.51 12.67
C ALA A 292 -8.83 -11.04 12.66
N ALA A 293 -8.42 -10.28 11.62
CA ALA A 293 -7.10 -9.67 11.55
C ALA A 293 -6.91 -8.54 12.58
N PHE A 294 -7.88 -7.63 12.72
CA PHE A 294 -7.81 -6.57 13.73
C PHE A 294 -7.90 -7.11 15.15
N GLU A 295 -8.74 -8.12 15.43
CA GLU A 295 -8.74 -8.83 16.71
C GLU A 295 -7.37 -9.46 17.01
N LEU A 296 -6.73 -10.05 16.00
CA LEU A 296 -5.39 -10.60 16.17
C LEU A 296 -4.37 -9.51 16.48
N LEU A 297 -4.40 -8.39 15.76
CA LEU A 297 -3.48 -7.26 16.00
C LEU A 297 -3.63 -6.66 17.41
N ASP A 298 -4.85 -6.56 17.93
CA ASP A 298 -5.09 -6.07 19.29
C ASP A 298 -4.72 -7.08 20.38
N SER A 299 -4.27 -8.28 20.03
CA SER A 299 -3.85 -9.33 20.96
C SER A 299 -2.33 -9.36 21.14
N GLU A 300 -1.88 -10.11 22.17
CA GLU A 300 -0.47 -10.41 22.40
C GLU A 300 0.17 -11.17 21.20
N ALA A 301 -0.62 -12.02 20.52
CA ALA A 301 -0.15 -12.75 19.35
C ALA A 301 0.16 -11.79 18.18
N GLY A 302 -0.67 -10.77 17.97
CA GLY A 302 -0.41 -9.72 17.00
C GLY A 302 0.85 -8.91 17.33
N ALA A 303 1.02 -8.51 18.59
CA ALA A 303 2.23 -7.83 19.04
C ALA A 303 3.50 -8.67 18.78
N LYS A 304 3.43 -10.00 18.99
CA LYS A 304 4.53 -10.93 18.66
C LYS A 304 4.82 -10.97 17.16
N LEU A 305 3.80 -10.93 16.30
CA LEU A 305 3.99 -10.88 14.84
C LEU A 305 4.68 -9.58 14.40
N VAL A 306 4.24 -8.44 14.89
CA VAL A 306 4.88 -7.13 14.60
C VAL A 306 6.34 -7.14 15.08
N LYS A 307 6.61 -7.62 16.30
CA LYS A 307 7.98 -7.73 16.83
C LYS A 307 8.85 -8.64 15.95
N ARG A 308 8.29 -9.77 15.46
CA ARG A 308 9.01 -10.70 14.57
C ARG A 308 9.29 -10.08 13.20
N LEU A 309 8.32 -9.35 12.63
CA LEU A 309 8.52 -8.58 11.41
C LEU A 309 9.74 -7.65 11.54
N TRP A 310 9.79 -6.86 12.60
CA TRP A 310 10.90 -5.94 12.86
C TRP A 310 12.24 -6.64 13.15
N SER A 311 12.23 -7.79 13.81
CA SER A 311 13.42 -8.62 14.00
C SER A 311 13.99 -9.11 12.67
N ASN A 312 13.13 -9.61 11.78
CA ASN A 312 13.50 -10.05 10.43
C ASN A 312 14.01 -8.87 9.59
N THR A 313 13.33 -7.73 9.63
CA THR A 313 13.72 -6.49 8.94
C THR A 313 15.12 -6.03 9.36
N LYS A 314 15.35 -5.88 10.65
CA LYS A 314 16.65 -5.43 11.18
C LYS A 314 17.79 -6.37 10.79
N PHE A 315 17.54 -7.69 10.82
CA PHE A 315 18.52 -8.67 10.39
C PHE A 315 18.84 -8.55 8.90
N PHE A 316 17.82 -8.61 8.05
CA PHE A 316 17.98 -8.61 6.60
C PHE A 316 18.66 -7.32 6.11
N LYS A 317 18.20 -6.17 6.58
CA LYS A 317 18.74 -4.86 6.23
C LYS A 317 20.21 -4.70 6.67
N ARG A 318 20.56 -5.13 7.90
CA ARG A 318 21.94 -5.10 8.39
C ARG A 318 22.86 -5.98 7.55
N ARG A 319 22.40 -7.16 7.15
CA ARG A 319 23.18 -8.10 6.33
C ARG A 319 23.37 -7.56 4.92
N LEU A 320 22.35 -7.01 4.26
CA LEU A 320 22.48 -6.35 2.96
C LEU A 320 23.49 -5.21 2.98
N LYS A 321 23.44 -4.34 3.99
CA LYS A 321 24.44 -3.26 4.17
C LYS A 321 25.85 -3.80 4.35
N LYS A 322 26.03 -4.89 5.12
CA LYS A 322 27.33 -5.54 5.33
C LYS A 322 27.88 -6.14 4.04
N LEU A 323 27.03 -6.60 3.14
CA LEU A 323 27.41 -7.11 1.81
C LEU A 323 27.76 -5.99 0.81
N GLY A 324 27.52 -4.73 1.14
CA GLY A 324 27.83 -3.59 0.28
C GLY A 324 26.64 -3.02 -0.50
N PHE A 325 25.42 -3.56 -0.33
CA PHE A 325 24.24 -3.06 -1.03
C PHE A 325 23.79 -1.70 -0.52
N ASN A 326 23.46 -0.80 -1.45
CA ASN A 326 22.83 0.47 -1.15
C ASN A 326 21.33 0.26 -0.88
N THR A 327 20.92 0.41 0.38
CA THR A 327 19.51 0.25 0.80
C THR A 327 18.77 1.57 0.99
N GLY A 328 19.29 2.67 0.44
CA GLY A 328 18.72 4.00 0.59
C GLY A 328 18.58 4.43 2.05
N LYS A 329 17.58 5.30 2.30
CA LYS A 329 17.24 5.82 3.63
C LYS A 329 16.08 5.06 4.30
N SER A 330 15.80 3.83 3.86
CA SER A 330 14.66 3.06 4.35
C SER A 330 14.71 2.83 5.86
N GLU A 331 13.58 3.08 6.51
CA GLU A 331 13.35 2.97 7.95
C GLU A 331 12.40 1.81 8.30
N THR A 332 11.71 1.21 7.33
CA THR A 332 10.62 0.24 7.51
C THR A 332 10.98 -1.15 6.95
N PRO A 333 10.07 -2.16 7.01
CA PRO A 333 10.26 -3.46 6.37
C PRO A 333 10.42 -3.43 4.85
N ILE A 334 10.05 -2.36 4.17
CA ILE A 334 10.39 -2.14 2.77
C ILE A 334 11.89 -1.82 2.71
N THR A 335 12.65 -2.62 1.97
CA THR A 335 14.10 -2.43 1.83
C THR A 335 14.44 -2.37 0.35
N PRO A 336 14.59 -1.17 -0.23
CA PRO A 336 15.07 -1.03 -1.59
C PRO A 336 16.54 -1.46 -1.68
N ILE A 337 16.93 -1.98 -2.82
CA ILE A 337 18.33 -2.19 -3.21
C ILE A 337 18.54 -1.34 -4.45
N ILE A 338 19.16 -0.18 -4.26
CA ILE A 338 19.36 0.81 -5.33
C ILE A 338 20.45 0.31 -6.26
N VAL A 339 20.11 0.12 -7.53
CA VAL A 339 21.01 -0.33 -8.60
C VAL A 339 21.40 0.83 -9.51
N GLY A 340 20.48 1.76 -9.74
CA GLY A 340 20.66 2.92 -10.60
C GLY A 340 20.17 2.66 -12.02
N GLU A 341 20.88 1.87 -12.80
CA GLU A 341 20.56 1.53 -14.18
C GLU A 341 19.39 0.53 -14.26
N ALA A 342 18.38 0.84 -15.07
CA ALA A 342 17.18 0.02 -15.21
C ALA A 342 17.48 -1.37 -15.77
N ALA A 343 18.25 -1.47 -16.87
CA ALA A 343 18.60 -2.74 -17.47
C ALA A 343 19.31 -3.68 -16.48
N LYS A 344 20.26 -3.14 -15.71
CA LYS A 344 20.97 -3.90 -14.68
C LYS A 344 20.02 -4.34 -13.55
N ALA A 345 19.09 -3.49 -13.10
CA ALA A 345 18.13 -3.84 -12.07
C ALA A 345 17.18 -4.96 -12.53
N PHE A 346 16.69 -4.90 -13.76
CA PHE A 346 15.84 -5.96 -14.33
C PHE A 346 16.61 -7.27 -14.52
N ASP A 347 17.87 -7.21 -14.97
CA ASP A 347 18.71 -8.41 -15.09
C ASP A 347 19.03 -9.02 -13.71
N PHE A 348 19.29 -8.18 -12.72
CA PHE A 348 19.49 -8.63 -11.33
C PHE A 348 18.24 -9.35 -10.80
N SER A 349 17.06 -8.77 -10.96
CA SER A 349 15.79 -9.39 -10.58
C SER A 349 15.57 -10.74 -11.28
N ARG A 350 15.89 -10.83 -12.57
CA ARG A 350 15.76 -12.06 -13.36
C ARG A 350 16.70 -13.15 -12.83
N GLN A 351 17.99 -12.85 -12.63
CA GLN A 351 18.96 -13.83 -12.14
C GLN A 351 18.63 -14.28 -10.72
N LEU A 352 18.17 -13.38 -9.83
CA LEU A 352 17.69 -13.76 -8.50
C LEU A 352 16.52 -14.75 -8.58
N PHE A 353 15.58 -14.51 -9.50
CA PHE A 353 14.45 -15.42 -9.72
C PHE A 353 14.93 -16.78 -10.23
N ASP A 354 15.88 -16.79 -11.16
CA ASP A 354 16.48 -18.03 -11.69
C ASP A 354 17.15 -18.86 -10.58
N GLU A 355 17.67 -18.22 -9.55
CA GLU A 355 18.28 -18.85 -8.38
C GLU A 355 17.34 -19.07 -7.19
N GLY A 356 16.04 -18.79 -7.37
CA GLY A 356 15.00 -19.09 -6.38
C GLY A 356 14.70 -17.97 -5.39
N VAL A 357 14.93 -16.70 -5.77
CA VAL A 357 14.53 -15.52 -4.99
C VAL A 357 13.69 -14.57 -5.83
N LEU A 358 12.48 -14.26 -5.39
CA LEU A 358 11.64 -13.27 -6.03
C LEU A 358 11.83 -11.90 -5.36
N ALA A 359 12.56 -11.02 -6.04
CA ALA A 359 12.71 -9.61 -5.71
C ALA A 359 12.52 -8.79 -6.98
N LEU A 360 11.39 -8.07 -7.08
CA LEU A 360 11.02 -7.40 -8.32
C LEU A 360 11.78 -6.08 -8.51
N ALA A 361 12.27 -5.88 -9.73
CA ALA A 361 12.86 -4.61 -10.14
C ALA A 361 11.77 -3.58 -10.42
N ILE A 362 12.06 -2.33 -10.06
CA ILE A 362 11.22 -1.17 -10.29
C ILE A 362 12.09 -0.09 -10.95
N GLY A 363 11.61 0.45 -12.06
CA GLY A 363 12.25 1.50 -12.82
C GLY A 363 11.29 2.64 -13.13
N TYR A 364 11.73 3.58 -13.98
CA TYR A 364 10.89 4.64 -14.50
C TYR A 364 9.62 4.05 -15.17
N PRO A 365 8.43 4.67 -15.06
CA PRO A 365 8.17 5.96 -14.39
C PRO A 365 7.81 5.85 -12.89
N VAL A 366 7.88 4.67 -12.29
CA VAL A 366 7.51 4.44 -10.88
C VAL A 366 8.54 5.05 -9.92
N VAL A 367 9.80 5.07 -10.33
CA VAL A 367 10.90 5.78 -9.66
C VAL A 367 11.62 6.67 -10.67
N PRO A 368 12.33 7.73 -10.25
CA PRO A 368 13.07 8.60 -11.17
C PRO A 368 14.07 7.83 -12.04
N GLU A 369 14.43 8.40 -13.18
CA GLU A 369 15.51 7.86 -14.04
C GLU A 369 16.83 7.72 -13.24
N CYS A 370 17.63 6.71 -13.60
CA CYS A 370 18.87 6.35 -12.91
C CYS A 370 18.71 6.00 -11.41
N GLN A 371 17.49 5.72 -10.96
CA GLN A 371 17.17 5.27 -9.60
C GLN A 371 16.47 3.91 -9.55
N ALA A 372 16.63 3.11 -10.60
CA ALA A 372 16.05 1.76 -10.63
C ALA A 372 16.57 0.92 -9.46
N ARG A 373 15.70 0.12 -8.89
CA ARG A 373 15.94 -0.64 -7.66
C ARG A 373 15.22 -1.96 -7.66
N LEU A 374 15.70 -2.90 -6.85
CA LEU A 374 14.88 -4.03 -6.41
C LEU A 374 14.15 -3.60 -5.15
N ARG A 375 12.83 -3.83 -5.09
CA ARG A 375 12.03 -3.56 -3.91
C ARG A 375 11.84 -4.85 -3.13
N THR A 376 12.51 -4.97 -1.99
CA THR A 376 12.37 -6.16 -1.14
C THR A 376 11.53 -5.87 0.11
N ILE A 377 10.72 -6.86 0.50
CA ILE A 377 9.93 -6.85 1.73
C ILE A 377 10.13 -8.19 2.43
N VAL A 378 10.59 -8.14 3.68
CA VAL A 378 10.54 -9.28 4.58
C VAL A 378 9.21 -9.32 5.30
N THR A 379 8.76 -10.52 5.70
CA THR A 379 7.52 -10.71 6.45
C THR A 379 7.78 -11.31 7.83
N ALA A 380 6.81 -11.23 8.72
CA ALA A 380 6.88 -11.87 10.03
C ALA A 380 7.03 -13.40 9.94
N THR A 381 6.59 -14.00 8.84
CA THR A 381 6.58 -15.47 8.65
C THR A 381 7.81 -16.02 7.95
N HIS A 382 8.71 -15.19 7.42
CA HIS A 382 10.02 -15.66 6.96
C HIS A 382 10.80 -16.31 8.12
N LYS A 383 11.39 -17.46 7.86
CA LYS A 383 12.34 -18.09 8.76
C LYS A 383 13.72 -17.47 8.56
N ARG A 384 14.55 -17.52 9.60
CA ARG A 384 15.92 -16.98 9.55
C ARG A 384 16.73 -17.65 8.45
N ALA A 385 16.65 -18.98 8.33
CA ALA A 385 17.36 -19.75 7.30
C ALA A 385 16.97 -19.34 5.87
N ASP A 386 15.68 -19.02 5.62
CA ASP A 386 15.22 -18.56 4.30
C ASP A 386 15.87 -17.22 3.95
N LEU A 387 15.94 -16.30 4.92
CA LEU A 387 16.57 -14.99 4.72
C LEU A 387 18.10 -15.10 4.54
N GLU A 388 18.76 -16.03 5.23
CA GLU A 388 20.20 -16.30 5.07
C GLU A 388 20.48 -16.85 3.67
N ARG A 389 19.70 -17.84 3.22
CA ARG A 389 19.80 -18.38 1.85
C ARG A 389 19.56 -17.30 0.79
N ALA A 390 18.55 -16.44 0.98
CA ALA A 390 18.31 -15.33 0.07
C ALA A 390 19.52 -14.39 0.00
N LEU A 391 20.12 -14.05 1.15
CA LEU A 391 21.30 -13.16 1.22
C LEU A 391 22.53 -13.74 0.52
N GLU A 392 22.76 -15.06 0.61
CA GLU A 392 23.83 -15.74 -0.12
C GLU A 392 23.63 -15.62 -1.65
N ILE A 393 22.39 -15.78 -2.11
CA ILE A 393 22.02 -15.59 -3.51
C ILE A 393 22.21 -14.13 -3.94
N PHE A 394 21.75 -13.16 -3.13
CA PHE A 394 21.95 -11.73 -3.38
C PHE A 394 23.44 -11.39 -3.51
N GLU A 395 24.29 -11.91 -2.62
CA GLU A 395 25.73 -11.68 -2.66
C GLU A 395 26.35 -12.20 -3.95
N ARG A 396 26.07 -13.45 -4.31
CA ARG A 396 26.60 -14.09 -5.52
C ARG A 396 26.19 -13.35 -6.78
N VAL A 397 24.90 -13.12 -6.96
CA VAL A 397 24.37 -12.43 -8.15
C VAL A 397 24.80 -10.96 -8.17
N GLY A 398 24.82 -10.30 -7.01
CA GLY A 398 25.25 -8.90 -6.90
C GLY A 398 26.70 -8.69 -7.31
N LYS A 399 27.61 -9.61 -6.93
CA LYS A 399 29.02 -9.62 -7.37
C LYS A 399 29.15 -9.89 -8.86
N ASN A 400 28.42 -10.90 -9.38
CA ASN A 400 28.47 -11.25 -10.80
C ASN A 400 28.05 -10.08 -11.72
N LEU A 401 27.11 -9.27 -11.27
CA LEU A 401 26.60 -8.10 -12.00
C LEU A 401 27.32 -6.79 -11.63
N ALA A 402 28.35 -6.83 -10.79
CA ALA A 402 29.04 -5.65 -10.26
C ALA A 402 28.03 -4.60 -9.70
N VAL A 403 27.10 -5.07 -8.88
CA VAL A 403 26.20 -4.22 -8.08
C VAL A 403 26.85 -3.93 -6.72
N ILE A 404 27.67 -4.87 -6.23
CA ILE A 404 28.52 -4.76 -5.03
C ILE A 404 29.92 -5.22 -5.31
#